data_5abf31aa8429e373714b08db8cae1b48
#
_entry.id   5abf31aa8429e373714b08db8cae1b48
#
_cell.length_a   1.000
_cell.length_b   1.000
_cell.length_c   1.000
_cell.angle_alpha   90.00
_cell.angle_beta   90.00
_cell.angle_gamma   90.00
#
_symmetry.space_group_name_H-M   'P 1'
#
loop_
_entity.id
_entity.type
_entity.pdbx_description
1 polymer ?
#
loop_
_entity_poly.entity_id
_entity_poly.type
_entity_poly.pdbx_seq_one_letter_code
_entity_poly.pdbx_strand_id
1 'polypeptide(L)'
;ITATRILKRSIDARQRTIFVNLKVRAYIREMPKDDEYEHTIYNKVEGKPQVIVVGAGPGGLFAALRLIELGLRPVVIERGKDVRERKKDLAQISREHTVDPESNYSFGEGGAGAYSDGKLYTRSKKRGNIDKILNVFCQHGASTAILVDAHPHIGTDKLPRVIENMRNTIIECGGEVHFQTRMEALIIENDEVKGIETNTGKTFLGPVILATGHSARDVYRWLAANNVTIEAKGIAVGVR
;
A
#
# COMPACT_ATOMS: atom_id res chain seq x y z
N ILE A 1 39.57 6.26 6.38
CA ILE A 1 38.14 5.95 6.22
C ILE A 1 38.02 4.44 6.19
N THR A 2 37.25 3.88 7.10
CA THR A 2 37.05 2.42 7.23
C THR A 2 35.82 1.96 6.41
N ALA A 3 34.77 2.79 6.40
CA ALA A 3 33.54 2.54 5.64
C ALA A 3 32.90 3.85 5.19
N THR A 4 31.98 3.75 4.23
CA THR A 4 31.15 4.87 3.78
C THR A 4 29.71 4.42 3.61
N ARG A 5 28.74 5.33 3.87
CA ARG A 5 27.32 5.13 3.61
C ARG A 5 26.79 6.33 2.80
N ILE A 6 26.12 6.03 1.70
CA ILE A 6 25.44 7.08 0.92
C ILE A 6 24.18 7.50 1.70
N LEU A 7 24.01 8.80 1.93
CA LEU A 7 22.85 9.37 2.59
C LEU A 7 21.88 10.04 1.60
N LYS A 8 22.38 10.43 0.42
CA LYS A 8 21.56 11.01 -0.66
C LYS A 8 22.28 10.86 -1.98
N ARG A 9 21.52 10.56 -3.02
CA ARG A 9 21.98 10.48 -4.40
C ARG A 9 21.05 11.27 -5.32
N SER A 10 21.59 12.10 -6.18
CA SER A 10 20.84 12.82 -7.20
C SER A 10 21.65 12.99 -8.48
N ILE A 11 20.96 13.03 -9.61
CA ILE A 11 21.58 13.28 -10.92
C ILE A 11 21.42 14.76 -11.25
N ASP A 12 22.50 15.39 -11.67
CA ASP A 12 22.51 16.75 -12.23
C ASP A 12 22.87 16.68 -13.71
N ALA A 13 21.88 16.88 -14.56
CA ALA A 13 22.01 16.86 -16.02
C ALA A 13 21.74 18.23 -16.65
N ARG A 14 21.92 19.33 -15.89
CA ARG A 14 21.70 20.69 -16.38
C ARG A 14 22.78 21.17 -17.34
N GLN A 15 23.94 20.53 -17.34
CA GLN A 15 25.06 20.82 -18.22
C GLN A 15 25.32 19.66 -19.17
N ARG A 16 26.21 19.87 -20.14
CA ARG A 16 26.64 18.86 -21.11
C ARG A 16 27.19 17.58 -20.42
N THR A 17 27.92 17.77 -19.33
CA THR A 17 28.42 16.67 -18.50
C THR A 17 27.40 16.35 -17.41
N ILE A 18 27.01 15.08 -17.29
CA ILE A 18 26.08 14.61 -16.26
C ILE A 18 26.89 14.29 -15.01
N PHE A 19 26.46 14.87 -13.88
CA PHE A 19 27.06 14.63 -12.58
C PHE A 19 26.13 13.81 -11.70
N VAL A 20 26.70 12.93 -10.87
CA VAL A 20 26.01 12.25 -9.77
C VAL A 20 26.46 12.90 -8.47
N ASN A 21 25.55 13.63 -7.83
CA ASN A 21 25.79 14.25 -6.55
C ASN A 21 25.51 13.27 -5.42
N LEU A 22 26.47 13.04 -4.55
CA LEU A 22 26.38 12.16 -3.41
C LEU A 22 26.58 12.94 -2.10
N LYS A 23 25.69 12.69 -1.12
CA LYS A 23 25.97 13.00 0.29
C LYS A 23 26.36 11.69 0.97
N VAL A 24 27.56 11.67 1.56
CA VAL A 24 28.16 10.46 2.12
C VAL A 24 28.50 10.69 3.59
N ARG A 25 28.21 9.70 4.44
CA ARG A 25 28.78 9.59 5.78
C ARG A 25 30.05 8.74 5.70
N ALA A 26 31.15 9.26 6.20
CA ALA A 26 32.41 8.52 6.30
C ALA A 26 32.60 8.07 7.76
N TYR A 27 33.01 6.82 7.94
CA TYR A 27 33.36 6.23 9.22
C TYR A 27 34.87 6.16 9.32
N ILE A 28 35.45 6.67 10.41
CA ILE A 28 36.88 6.73 10.63
C ILE A 28 37.22 5.82 11.82
N ARG A 29 37.94 4.73 11.54
CA ARG A 29 38.32 3.71 12.53
C ARG A 29 37.13 3.03 13.23
N GLU A 30 35.94 3.08 12.62
CA GLU A 30 34.73 2.42 13.07
C GLU A 30 33.94 1.88 11.87
N MET A 31 33.02 0.94 12.12
CA MET A 31 32.07 0.42 11.14
C MET A 31 30.67 0.94 11.46
N PRO A 32 29.75 1.04 10.46
CA PRO A 32 28.36 1.31 10.74
C PRO A 32 27.81 0.29 11.76
N LYS A 33 27.13 0.79 12.80
CA LYS A 33 26.52 -0.06 13.85
C LYS A 33 25.04 -0.29 13.62
N ASP A 34 24.43 0.56 12.83
CA ASP A 34 23.01 0.54 12.48
C ASP A 34 22.79 -0.18 11.15
N ASP A 35 21.64 -0.81 11.00
CA ASP A 35 21.19 -1.41 9.75
C ASP A 35 21.03 -0.36 8.65
N GLU A 36 20.94 -0.82 7.39
CA GLU A 36 20.74 0.08 6.24
C GLU A 36 19.37 0.76 6.27
N TYR A 37 18.37 0.16 6.95
CA TYR A 37 17.03 0.68 7.13
C TYR A 37 16.47 0.34 8.51
N GLU A 38 15.48 1.11 8.95
CA GLU A 38 14.81 0.89 10.24
C GLU A 38 13.79 -0.24 10.14
N HIS A 39 13.89 -1.22 11.02
CA HIS A 39 12.96 -2.34 11.12
C HIS A 39 11.73 -1.95 11.95
N THR A 40 10.55 -2.28 11.41
CA THR A 40 9.30 -2.24 12.16
C THR A 40 9.02 -3.61 12.76
N ILE A 41 8.70 -3.64 14.05
CA ILE A 41 8.37 -4.89 14.75
C ILE A 41 6.89 -5.19 14.57
N TYR A 42 6.58 -6.34 14.01
CA TYR A 42 5.22 -6.85 13.85
C TYR A 42 5.02 -8.04 14.79
N ASN A 43 4.25 -7.82 15.85
CA ASN A 43 3.96 -8.87 16.84
C ASN A 43 2.75 -9.71 16.39
N LYS A 44 2.61 -10.90 16.97
CA LYS A 44 1.44 -11.75 16.77
C LYS A 44 0.18 -11.08 17.34
N VAL A 45 -0.91 -11.15 16.56
CA VAL A 45 -2.19 -10.52 16.90
C VAL A 45 -3.37 -11.50 16.87
N GLU A 46 -3.10 -12.81 16.87
CA GLU A 46 -4.13 -13.84 17.04
C GLU A 46 -4.92 -13.59 18.33
N GLY A 47 -6.25 -13.65 18.24
CA GLY A 47 -7.14 -13.43 19.39
C GLY A 47 -7.26 -11.98 19.86
N LYS A 48 -6.58 -11.02 19.21
CA LYS A 48 -6.74 -9.60 19.50
C LYS A 48 -8.01 -9.02 18.85
N PRO A 49 -8.52 -7.88 19.35
CA PRO A 49 -9.65 -7.21 18.72
C PRO A 49 -9.40 -6.97 17.22
N GLN A 50 -10.39 -7.32 16.40
CA GLN A 50 -10.26 -7.18 14.95
C GLN A 50 -10.68 -5.81 14.45
N VAL A 51 -10.06 -5.37 13.36
CA VAL A 51 -10.43 -4.20 12.58
C VAL A 51 -10.51 -4.62 11.11
N ILE A 52 -11.59 -4.27 10.45
CA ILE A 52 -11.83 -4.61 9.06
C ILE A 52 -11.22 -3.53 8.18
N VAL A 53 -10.45 -3.94 7.18
CA VAL A 53 -9.83 -3.04 6.19
C VAL A 53 -10.39 -3.41 4.82
N VAL A 54 -11.20 -2.53 4.25
CA VAL A 54 -11.81 -2.73 2.92
C VAL A 54 -10.91 -2.16 1.85
N GLY A 55 -10.30 -3.03 1.07
CA GLY A 55 -9.34 -2.76 0.02
C GLY A 55 -7.91 -3.16 0.38
N ALA A 56 -7.26 -3.96 -0.48
CA ALA A 56 -5.86 -4.35 -0.37
C ALA A 56 -4.93 -3.51 -1.26
N GLY A 57 -5.29 -2.28 -1.55
CA GLY A 57 -4.42 -1.28 -2.17
C GLY A 57 -3.35 -0.78 -1.20
N PRO A 58 -2.48 0.18 -1.60
CA PRO A 58 -1.43 0.69 -0.71
C PRO A 58 -1.98 1.19 0.63
N GLY A 59 -3.09 1.93 0.61
CA GLY A 59 -3.72 2.43 1.84
C GLY A 59 -4.13 1.31 2.79
N GLY A 60 -4.76 0.25 2.26
CA GLY A 60 -5.21 -0.89 3.06
C GLY A 60 -4.08 -1.75 3.60
N LEU A 61 -3.06 -2.05 2.79
CA LEU A 61 -1.92 -2.84 3.25
C LEU A 61 -1.13 -2.11 4.35
N PHE A 62 -0.87 -0.80 4.20
CA PHE A 62 -0.23 -0.01 5.24
C PHE A 62 -1.12 0.15 6.48
N ALA A 63 -2.44 0.28 6.33
CA ALA A 63 -3.38 0.28 7.45
C ALA A 63 -3.31 -1.04 8.23
N ALA A 64 -3.32 -2.18 7.53
CA ALA A 64 -3.24 -3.50 8.14
C ALA A 64 -1.92 -3.71 8.90
N LEU A 65 -0.78 -3.34 8.32
CA LEU A 65 0.52 -3.39 9.01
C LEU A 65 0.52 -2.47 10.23
N ARG A 66 -0.07 -1.27 10.13
CA ARG A 66 -0.16 -0.35 11.27
C ARG A 66 -1.06 -0.88 12.39
N LEU A 67 -2.13 -1.56 12.07
CA LEU A 67 -2.99 -2.22 13.05
C LEU A 67 -2.21 -3.28 13.85
N ILE A 68 -1.37 -4.08 13.18
CA ILE A 68 -0.51 -5.06 13.84
C ILE A 68 0.47 -4.39 14.81
N GLU A 69 1.10 -3.28 14.42
CA GLU A 69 1.95 -2.49 15.33
C GLU A 69 1.18 -2.01 16.58
N LEU A 70 -0.11 -1.73 16.44
CA LEU A 70 -0.99 -1.29 17.53
C LEU A 70 -1.58 -2.46 18.34
N GLY A 71 -1.22 -3.71 18.02
CA GLY A 71 -1.74 -4.90 18.70
C GLY A 71 -3.20 -5.23 18.33
N LEU A 72 -3.67 -4.80 17.16
CA LEU A 72 -4.99 -5.08 16.62
C LEU A 72 -4.89 -6.05 15.44
N ARG A 73 -5.89 -6.93 15.30
CA ARG A 73 -5.93 -7.93 14.24
C ARG A 73 -6.61 -7.39 12.99
N PRO A 74 -5.88 -7.16 11.89
CA PRO A 74 -6.48 -6.74 10.63
C PRO A 74 -7.20 -7.90 9.94
N VAL A 75 -8.39 -7.62 9.40
CA VAL A 75 -9.12 -8.47 8.47
C VAL A 75 -9.28 -7.69 7.18
N VAL A 76 -8.46 -7.99 6.19
CA VAL A 76 -8.43 -7.27 4.90
C VAL A 76 -9.39 -7.94 3.92
N ILE A 77 -10.26 -7.14 3.33
CA ILE A 77 -11.27 -7.57 2.35
C ILE A 77 -10.93 -6.93 1.00
N GLU A 78 -10.63 -7.74 0.00
CA GLU A 78 -10.30 -7.26 -1.35
C GLU A 78 -11.25 -7.86 -2.38
N ARG A 79 -11.86 -7.01 -3.18
CA ARG A 79 -12.83 -7.42 -4.21
C ARG A 79 -12.19 -8.19 -5.35
N GLY A 80 -10.96 -7.82 -5.71
CA GLY A 80 -10.21 -8.45 -6.77
C GLY A 80 -9.37 -9.62 -6.32
N LYS A 81 -8.48 -10.05 -7.20
CA LYS A 81 -7.57 -11.17 -6.98
C LYS A 81 -6.26 -10.71 -6.35
N ASP A 82 -5.47 -11.66 -5.87
CA ASP A 82 -4.11 -11.39 -5.42
C ASP A 82 -3.22 -10.88 -6.57
N VAL A 83 -2.09 -10.31 -6.20
CA VAL A 83 -1.20 -9.65 -7.17
C VAL A 83 -0.65 -10.58 -8.26
N ARG A 84 -0.60 -11.88 -8.05
CA ARG A 84 -0.13 -12.85 -9.07
C ARG A 84 -1.23 -13.21 -10.06
N GLU A 85 -2.41 -13.56 -9.54
CA GLU A 85 -3.56 -13.93 -10.38
C GLU A 85 -4.11 -12.75 -11.16
N ARG A 86 -4.16 -11.55 -10.56
CA ARG A 86 -4.58 -10.31 -11.22
C ARG A 86 -3.78 -10.01 -12.49
N LYS A 87 -2.51 -10.44 -12.57
CA LYS A 87 -1.69 -10.27 -13.77
C LYS A 87 -2.32 -10.92 -15.01
N LYS A 88 -3.06 -12.02 -14.84
CA LYS A 88 -3.75 -12.70 -15.93
C LYS A 88 -4.93 -11.85 -16.45
N ASP A 89 -5.68 -11.24 -15.54
CA ASP A 89 -6.82 -10.38 -15.90
C ASP A 89 -6.34 -9.14 -16.68
N LEU A 90 -5.23 -8.54 -16.26
CA LEU A 90 -4.61 -7.42 -16.98
C LEU A 90 -4.11 -7.83 -18.38
N ALA A 91 -3.60 -9.05 -18.53
CA ALA A 91 -3.20 -9.56 -19.84
C ALA A 91 -4.41 -9.75 -20.77
N GLN A 92 -5.58 -10.16 -20.24
CA GLN A 92 -6.82 -10.25 -21.03
C GLN A 92 -7.30 -8.88 -21.51
N ILE A 93 -7.19 -7.84 -20.70
CA ILE A 93 -7.54 -6.47 -21.13
C ILE A 93 -6.73 -6.08 -22.38
N SER A 94 -5.43 -6.38 -22.39
CA SER A 94 -4.55 -6.02 -23.48
C SER A 94 -4.74 -6.89 -24.73
N ARG A 95 -5.12 -8.16 -24.57
CA ARG A 95 -5.23 -9.13 -25.69
C ARG A 95 -6.63 -9.25 -26.26
N GLU A 96 -7.62 -9.24 -25.36
CA GLU A 96 -9.00 -9.59 -25.70
C GLU A 96 -9.96 -8.41 -25.49
N HIS A 97 -9.45 -7.26 -25.01
CA HIS A 97 -10.23 -6.08 -24.64
C HIS A 97 -11.37 -6.36 -23.64
N THR A 98 -11.23 -7.46 -22.86
CA THR A 98 -12.21 -7.86 -21.84
C THR A 98 -11.74 -7.39 -20.48
N VAL A 99 -12.61 -6.67 -19.76
CA VAL A 99 -12.34 -6.13 -18.43
C VAL A 99 -13.15 -6.90 -17.41
N ASP A 100 -12.48 -7.56 -16.47
CA ASP A 100 -13.14 -8.09 -15.29
C ASP A 100 -13.51 -6.91 -14.37
N PRO A 101 -14.81 -6.69 -14.03
CA PRO A 101 -15.24 -5.56 -13.23
C PRO A 101 -14.68 -5.59 -11.79
N GLU A 102 -14.31 -6.74 -11.28
CA GLU A 102 -13.81 -6.93 -9.92
C GLU A 102 -12.28 -7.04 -9.85
N SER A 103 -11.59 -7.36 -10.97
CA SER A 103 -10.14 -7.54 -11.00
C SER A 103 -9.54 -6.92 -12.27
N ASN A 104 -8.96 -5.74 -12.15
CA ASN A 104 -8.49 -4.94 -13.30
C ASN A 104 -7.40 -3.94 -12.86
N TYR A 105 -7.15 -2.87 -13.64
CA TYR A 105 -6.17 -1.85 -13.27
C TYR A 105 -6.53 -1.07 -12.00
N SER A 106 -7.80 -0.98 -11.61
CA SER A 106 -8.24 -0.25 -10.43
C SER A 106 -8.41 -1.13 -9.20
N PHE A 107 -8.81 -2.38 -9.39
CA PHE A 107 -9.16 -3.33 -8.33
C PHE A 107 -8.24 -4.55 -8.31
N GLY A 108 -8.01 -5.07 -7.12
CA GLY A 108 -7.11 -6.16 -6.82
C GLY A 108 -5.93 -5.72 -5.96
N GLU A 109 -5.23 -6.68 -5.40
CA GLU A 109 -4.12 -6.47 -4.47
C GLU A 109 -3.05 -5.51 -5.03
N GLY A 110 -2.58 -4.60 -4.18
CA GLY A 110 -1.62 -3.56 -4.54
C GLY A 110 -2.23 -2.35 -5.25
N GLY A 111 -3.54 -2.38 -5.57
CA GLY A 111 -4.27 -1.27 -6.18
C GLY A 111 -3.79 -0.89 -7.58
N ALA A 112 -4.10 0.34 -8.02
CA ALA A 112 -3.81 0.81 -9.38
C ALA A 112 -2.31 0.91 -9.70
N GLY A 113 -1.46 0.99 -8.69
CA GLY A 113 -0.01 1.12 -8.84
C GLY A 113 0.77 -0.18 -8.92
N ALA A 114 0.16 -1.34 -8.68
CA ALA A 114 0.85 -2.62 -8.50
C ALA A 114 1.77 -3.02 -9.66
N TYR A 115 1.42 -2.63 -10.88
CA TYR A 115 2.19 -2.92 -12.10
C TYR A 115 2.79 -1.68 -12.77
N SER A 116 2.88 -0.58 -12.02
CA SER A 116 3.65 0.59 -12.42
C SER A 116 5.12 0.42 -12.04
N ASP A 117 5.96 1.39 -12.40
CA ASP A 117 7.35 1.43 -11.93
C ASP A 117 7.50 1.76 -10.44
N GLY A 118 6.38 1.97 -9.72
CA GLY A 118 6.36 2.22 -8.29
C GLY A 118 7.11 3.49 -7.90
N LYS A 119 6.78 4.60 -8.56
CA LYS A 119 7.31 5.92 -8.18
C LYS A 119 6.89 6.30 -6.79
N LEU A 120 7.85 6.59 -5.93
CA LEU A 120 7.64 6.92 -4.51
C LEU A 120 7.84 8.41 -4.22
N TYR A 121 8.13 9.21 -5.25
CA TYR A 121 8.34 10.65 -5.08
C TYR A 121 7.03 11.37 -4.74
N THR A 122 7.05 12.15 -3.68
CA THR A 122 5.97 13.08 -3.32
C THR A 122 6.51 14.46 -3.01
N ARG A 123 5.77 15.49 -3.41
CA ARG A 123 6.05 16.88 -3.02
C ARG A 123 5.47 17.22 -1.65
N SER A 124 4.50 16.44 -1.18
CA SER A 124 3.84 16.65 0.12
C SER A 124 4.67 16.02 1.23
N LYS A 125 5.30 16.88 2.04
CA LYS A 125 6.02 16.46 3.27
C LYS A 125 5.28 16.86 4.55
N LYS A 126 4.06 17.38 4.41
CA LYS A 126 3.31 17.96 5.54
C LYS A 126 2.54 16.94 6.36
N ARG A 127 2.29 15.75 5.82
CA ARG A 127 1.47 14.73 6.49
C ARG A 127 2.15 13.37 6.41
N GLY A 128 2.32 12.73 7.55
CA GLY A 128 2.89 11.40 7.67
C GLY A 128 4.43 11.36 7.59
N ASN A 129 4.98 10.24 8.01
CA ASN A 129 6.42 9.97 7.98
C ASN A 129 6.76 9.16 6.73
N ILE A 130 7.32 9.83 5.71
CA ILE A 130 7.71 9.21 4.44
C ILE A 130 8.83 8.19 4.67
N ASP A 131 9.79 8.51 5.54
CA ASP A 131 10.93 7.64 5.81
C ASP A 131 10.46 6.29 6.37
N LYS A 132 9.46 6.28 7.26
CA LYS A 132 8.84 5.04 7.74
C LYS A 132 8.25 4.21 6.58
N ILE A 133 7.56 4.84 5.64
CA ILE A 133 6.99 4.14 4.48
C ILE A 133 8.08 3.49 3.64
N LEU A 134 9.18 4.21 3.38
CA LEU A 134 10.31 3.70 2.61
C LEU A 134 11.01 2.55 3.34
N ASN A 135 11.20 2.66 4.67
CA ASN A 135 11.77 1.59 5.48
C ASN A 135 10.89 0.33 5.47
N VAL A 136 9.57 0.48 5.57
CA VAL A 136 8.62 -0.64 5.45
C VAL A 136 8.75 -1.32 4.08
N PHE A 137 8.88 -0.57 2.99
CA PHE A 137 9.12 -1.16 1.68
C PHE A 137 10.46 -1.92 1.62
N CYS A 138 11.53 -1.38 2.20
CA CYS A 138 12.82 -2.06 2.29
C CYS A 138 12.71 -3.36 3.09
N GLN A 139 12.03 -3.35 4.21
CA GLN A 139 11.78 -4.52 5.05
C GLN A 139 11.01 -5.63 4.28
N HIS A 140 10.19 -5.25 3.30
CA HIS A 140 9.44 -6.18 2.47
C HIS A 140 10.11 -6.47 1.11
N GLY A 141 11.38 -6.10 0.94
CA GLY A 141 12.21 -6.52 -0.19
C GLY A 141 12.45 -5.47 -1.28
N ALA A 142 12.08 -4.21 -1.05
CA ALA A 142 12.52 -3.13 -1.91
C ALA A 142 14.03 -2.85 -1.70
N SER A 143 14.68 -2.31 -2.73
CA SER A 143 16.09 -1.92 -2.62
C SER A 143 16.27 -0.74 -1.66
N THR A 144 17.30 -0.79 -0.81
CA THR A 144 17.69 0.34 0.07
C THR A 144 18.06 1.61 -0.69
N ALA A 145 18.29 1.52 -2.01
CA ALA A 145 18.48 2.68 -2.87
C ALA A 145 17.30 3.67 -2.80
N ILE A 146 16.07 3.21 -2.53
CA ILE A 146 14.90 4.09 -2.40
C ILE A 146 15.01 5.07 -1.22
N LEU A 147 15.84 4.78 -0.22
CA LEU A 147 16.07 5.64 0.94
C LEU A 147 16.96 6.84 0.63
N VAL A 148 17.77 6.73 -0.41
CA VAL A 148 18.81 7.73 -0.72
C VAL A 148 18.59 8.45 -2.05
N ASP A 149 17.82 7.89 -2.95
CA ASP A 149 17.54 8.46 -4.27
C ASP A 149 16.60 9.66 -4.18
N ALA A 150 16.90 10.72 -4.91
CA ALA A 150 16.07 11.93 -4.96
C ALA A 150 14.69 11.68 -5.58
N HIS A 151 14.59 10.72 -6.48
CA HIS A 151 13.34 10.28 -7.12
C HIS A 151 13.25 8.74 -7.04
N PRO A 152 12.92 8.21 -5.85
CA PRO A 152 12.94 6.78 -5.63
C PRO A 152 11.80 6.06 -6.38
N HIS A 153 12.09 4.87 -6.87
CA HIS A 153 11.10 3.94 -7.45
C HIS A 153 11.51 2.49 -7.16
N ILE A 154 10.51 1.62 -7.04
CA ILE A 154 10.74 0.20 -6.70
C ILE A 154 11.07 -0.61 -7.94
N GLY A 155 10.41 -0.32 -9.04
CA GLY A 155 10.50 -1.06 -10.29
C GLY A 155 9.33 -2.04 -10.49
N THR A 156 8.87 -2.15 -11.74
CA THR A 156 7.69 -2.91 -12.15
C THR A 156 7.75 -4.39 -11.79
N ASP A 157 8.94 -4.99 -11.89
CA ASP A 157 9.12 -6.43 -11.60
C ASP A 157 9.22 -6.73 -10.09
N LYS A 158 9.64 -5.74 -9.30
CA LYS A 158 9.89 -5.91 -7.86
C LYS A 158 8.66 -5.58 -7.02
N LEU A 159 7.87 -4.60 -7.44
CA LEU A 159 6.72 -4.12 -6.66
C LEU A 159 5.70 -5.22 -6.34
N PRO A 160 5.32 -6.11 -7.27
CA PRO A 160 4.41 -7.22 -6.94
C PRO A 160 4.94 -8.12 -5.82
N ARG A 161 6.25 -8.37 -5.78
CA ARG A 161 6.86 -9.18 -4.72
C ARG A 161 6.86 -8.47 -3.37
N VAL A 162 7.09 -7.16 -3.37
CA VAL A 162 7.00 -6.35 -2.14
C VAL A 162 5.59 -6.38 -1.57
N ILE A 163 4.57 -6.23 -2.42
CA ILE A 163 3.16 -6.33 -2.05
C ILE A 163 2.84 -7.70 -1.45
N GLU A 164 3.27 -8.78 -2.10
CA GLU A 164 3.11 -10.15 -1.62
C GLU A 164 3.78 -10.36 -0.24
N ASN A 165 4.99 -9.84 -0.04
CA ASN A 165 5.69 -9.92 1.24
C ASN A 165 4.96 -9.14 2.34
N MET A 166 4.37 -7.97 2.04
CA MET A 166 3.53 -7.22 2.98
C MET A 166 2.31 -8.05 3.41
N ARG A 167 1.60 -8.68 2.45
CA ARG A 167 0.50 -9.59 2.74
C ARG A 167 0.94 -10.76 3.62
N ASN A 168 2.06 -11.39 3.28
CA ASN A 168 2.58 -12.53 4.04
C ASN A 168 2.86 -12.13 5.50
N THR A 169 3.45 -10.96 5.74
CA THR A 169 3.63 -10.42 7.10
C THR A 169 2.29 -10.27 7.83
N ILE A 170 1.26 -9.76 7.15
CA ILE A 170 -0.08 -9.63 7.76
C ILE A 170 -0.62 -11.00 8.18
N ILE A 171 -0.53 -12.00 7.32
CA ILE A 171 -1.02 -13.36 7.57
C ILE A 171 -0.19 -14.04 8.66
N GLU A 172 1.14 -13.96 8.57
CA GLU A 172 2.06 -14.53 9.56
C GLU A 172 1.84 -13.96 10.96
N CYS A 173 1.45 -12.70 11.07
CA CYS A 173 1.12 -12.08 12.35
C CYS A 173 -0.27 -12.46 12.89
N GLY A 174 -1.08 -13.24 12.15
CA GLY A 174 -2.42 -13.65 12.56
C GLY A 174 -3.54 -12.74 12.07
N GLY A 175 -3.25 -11.84 11.12
CA GLY A 175 -4.26 -11.13 10.33
C GLY A 175 -4.86 -12.03 9.25
N GLU A 176 -5.90 -11.55 8.59
CA GLU A 176 -6.57 -12.26 7.51
C GLU A 176 -6.62 -11.40 6.25
N VAL A 177 -6.57 -12.05 5.07
CA VAL A 177 -6.75 -11.40 3.77
C VAL A 177 -7.71 -12.25 2.94
N HIS A 178 -8.85 -11.67 2.57
CA HIS A 178 -9.91 -12.31 1.79
C HIS A 178 -9.99 -11.67 0.41
N PHE A 179 -9.60 -12.42 -0.61
CA PHE A 179 -9.73 -12.02 -2.02
C PHE A 179 -11.09 -12.38 -2.59
N GLN A 180 -11.43 -11.78 -3.73
CA GLN A 180 -12.71 -11.98 -4.42
C GLN A 180 -13.91 -11.78 -3.46
N THR A 181 -13.70 -10.89 -2.49
CA THR A 181 -14.67 -10.57 -1.45
C THR A 181 -14.92 -9.08 -1.47
N ARG A 182 -16.09 -8.67 -2.00
CA ARG A 182 -16.50 -7.28 -2.13
C ARG A 182 -17.41 -6.90 -0.96
N MET A 183 -17.12 -5.76 -0.35
CA MET A 183 -18.07 -5.13 0.57
C MET A 183 -19.31 -4.67 -0.21
N GLU A 184 -20.49 -5.05 0.22
CA GLU A 184 -21.76 -4.61 -0.35
C GLU A 184 -22.44 -3.55 0.51
N ALA A 185 -22.33 -3.68 1.84
CA ALA A 185 -22.95 -2.77 2.79
C ALA A 185 -22.09 -2.58 4.03
N LEU A 186 -22.24 -1.44 4.70
CA LEU A 186 -21.85 -1.25 6.08
C LEU A 186 -23.04 -1.67 6.97
N ILE A 187 -22.77 -2.35 8.08
CA ILE A 187 -23.74 -2.61 9.13
C ILE A 187 -23.72 -1.40 10.05
N ILE A 188 -24.82 -0.66 10.07
CA ILE A 188 -24.97 0.55 10.88
C ILE A 188 -26.10 0.32 11.89
N GLU A 189 -25.78 0.45 13.16
CA GLU A 189 -26.74 0.34 14.28
C GLU A 189 -26.55 1.53 15.23
N ASN A 190 -27.59 2.27 15.50
CA ASN A 190 -27.57 3.45 16.37
C ASN A 190 -26.50 4.47 15.96
N ASP A 191 -26.43 4.78 14.66
CA ASP A 191 -25.44 5.69 14.04
C ASP A 191 -23.96 5.25 14.17
N GLU A 192 -23.70 4.01 14.56
CA GLU A 192 -22.36 3.45 14.64
C GLU A 192 -22.16 2.31 13.62
N VAL A 193 -21.00 2.30 12.98
CA VAL A 193 -20.59 1.19 12.10
C VAL A 193 -20.17 0.00 12.95
N LYS A 194 -20.88 -1.12 12.78
CA LYS A 194 -20.65 -2.38 13.51
C LYS A 194 -19.89 -3.42 12.68
N GLY A 195 -19.82 -3.25 11.36
CA GLY A 195 -19.17 -4.21 10.47
C GLY A 195 -19.52 -3.99 9.01
N ILE A 196 -19.34 -5.04 8.23
CA ILE A 196 -19.67 -5.09 6.80
C ILE A 196 -20.37 -6.37 6.41
N GLU A 197 -21.18 -6.29 5.35
CA GLU A 197 -21.70 -7.42 4.58
C GLU A 197 -20.94 -7.55 3.27
N THR A 198 -20.78 -8.78 2.78
CA THR A 198 -20.02 -9.05 1.56
C THR A 198 -20.83 -9.85 0.54
N ASN A 199 -20.43 -9.78 -0.73
CA ASN A 199 -21.01 -10.54 -1.85
C ASN A 199 -20.93 -12.06 -1.68
N THR A 200 -20.14 -12.56 -0.76
CA THR A 200 -20.03 -13.98 -0.44
C THR A 200 -21.06 -14.43 0.61
N GLY A 201 -21.90 -13.52 1.10
CA GLY A 201 -22.84 -13.74 2.19
C GLY A 201 -22.19 -13.78 3.57
N LYS A 202 -20.89 -13.53 3.66
CA LYS A 202 -20.18 -13.44 4.95
C LYS A 202 -20.33 -12.03 5.53
N THR A 203 -20.48 -11.99 6.85
CA THR A 203 -20.48 -10.77 7.65
C THR A 203 -19.20 -10.70 8.48
N PHE A 204 -18.58 -9.54 8.52
CA PHE A 204 -17.43 -9.26 9.37
C PHE A 204 -17.79 -8.15 10.35
N LEU A 205 -17.65 -8.40 11.65
CA LEU A 205 -18.00 -7.45 12.70
C LEU A 205 -16.77 -6.77 13.27
N GLY A 206 -16.86 -5.47 13.55
CA GLY A 206 -15.82 -4.65 14.13
C GLY A 206 -15.69 -3.28 13.47
N PRO A 207 -14.79 -2.43 13.95
CA PRO A 207 -14.46 -1.15 13.31
C PRO A 207 -14.00 -1.33 11.87
N VAL A 208 -14.34 -0.38 10.99
CA VAL A 208 -14.10 -0.48 9.55
C VAL A 208 -13.22 0.68 9.08
N ILE A 209 -12.19 0.35 8.32
CA ILE A 209 -11.36 1.30 7.56
C ILE A 209 -11.70 1.12 6.09
N LEU A 210 -12.25 2.14 5.43
CA LEU A 210 -12.48 2.16 3.99
C LEU A 210 -11.22 2.64 3.26
N ALA A 211 -10.53 1.71 2.60
CA ALA A 211 -9.34 1.96 1.80
C ALA A 211 -9.56 1.58 0.32
N THR A 212 -10.76 1.81 -0.19
CA THR A 212 -11.28 1.31 -1.47
C THR A 212 -10.74 2.02 -2.72
N GLY A 213 -10.00 3.11 -2.53
CA GLY A 213 -9.51 3.93 -3.63
C GLY A 213 -10.62 4.77 -4.29
N HIS A 214 -10.22 5.59 -5.26
CA HIS A 214 -11.15 6.54 -5.90
C HIS A 214 -12.06 5.92 -6.97
N SER A 215 -11.75 4.72 -7.44
CA SER A 215 -12.52 4.05 -8.52
C SER A 215 -13.71 3.23 -8.01
N ALA A 216 -13.82 3.00 -6.70
CA ALA A 216 -14.91 2.25 -6.08
C ALA A 216 -16.20 3.09 -6.00
N ARG A 217 -16.78 3.41 -7.17
CA ARG A 217 -17.97 4.26 -7.28
C ARG A 217 -19.21 3.65 -6.65
N ASP A 218 -19.29 2.34 -6.61
CA ASP A 218 -20.32 1.58 -5.92
C ASP A 218 -20.33 1.89 -4.41
N VAL A 219 -19.17 1.93 -3.78
CA VAL A 219 -19.03 2.32 -2.35
C VAL A 219 -19.51 3.74 -2.12
N TYR A 220 -19.10 4.71 -2.94
CA TYR A 220 -19.55 6.10 -2.81
C TYR A 220 -21.06 6.23 -2.99
N ARG A 221 -21.66 5.51 -3.96
CA ARG A 221 -23.10 5.50 -4.17
C ARG A 221 -23.84 4.89 -2.97
N TRP A 222 -23.30 3.80 -2.42
CA TRP A 222 -23.86 3.19 -1.24
C TRP A 222 -23.84 4.14 -0.04
N LEU A 223 -22.71 4.80 0.22
CA LEU A 223 -22.58 5.80 1.30
C LEU A 223 -23.61 6.93 1.16
N ALA A 224 -23.73 7.51 -0.04
CA ALA A 224 -24.70 8.56 -0.31
C ALA A 224 -26.15 8.08 -0.13
N ALA A 225 -26.49 6.87 -0.57
CA ALA A 225 -27.85 6.31 -0.44
C ALA A 225 -28.22 5.96 1.02
N ASN A 226 -27.23 5.78 1.87
CA ASN A 226 -27.42 5.43 3.30
C ASN A 226 -27.13 6.60 4.26
N ASN A 227 -27.26 7.83 3.77
CA ASN A 227 -27.14 9.06 4.54
C ASN A 227 -25.76 9.29 5.21
N VAL A 228 -24.71 8.64 4.71
CA VAL A 228 -23.33 8.94 5.13
C VAL A 228 -22.89 10.21 4.40
N THR A 229 -22.55 11.25 5.14
CA THR A 229 -22.15 12.54 4.57
C THR A 229 -20.89 12.41 3.73
N ILE A 230 -20.97 12.77 2.45
CA ILE A 230 -19.84 12.87 1.53
C ILE A 230 -19.78 14.24 0.90
N GLU A 231 -18.57 14.73 0.68
CA GLU A 231 -18.32 16.03 0.04
C GLU A 231 -17.58 15.87 -1.28
N ALA A 232 -18.02 16.61 -2.30
CA ALA A 232 -17.27 16.69 -3.54
C ALA A 232 -15.99 17.50 -3.32
N LYS A 233 -14.84 16.91 -3.65
CA LYS A 233 -13.57 17.62 -3.64
C LYS A 233 -13.12 17.95 -5.05
N GLY A 234 -12.63 19.18 -5.25
CA GLY A 234 -11.96 19.56 -6.49
C GLY A 234 -10.70 18.75 -6.70
N ILE A 235 -10.49 18.29 -7.94
CA ILE A 235 -9.26 17.65 -8.38
C ILE A 235 -8.61 18.49 -9.47
N ALA A 236 -7.28 18.51 -9.51
CA ALA A 236 -6.53 19.09 -10.61
C ALA A 236 -6.26 18.00 -11.64
N VAL A 237 -6.75 18.19 -12.85
CA VAL A 237 -6.48 17.32 -14.00
C VAL A 237 -5.60 18.07 -14.98
N GLY A 238 -4.52 17.45 -15.44
CA GLY A 238 -3.62 18.00 -16.45
C GLY A 238 -3.34 16.99 -17.54
N VAL A 239 -3.10 17.50 -18.75
CA VAL A 239 -2.57 16.71 -19.88
C VAL A 239 -1.05 16.82 -19.83
N ARG A 240 -0.37 15.72 -20.13
CA ARG A 240 1.10 15.67 -20.18
C ARG A 240 1.57 15.26 -21.56
#